data_896a78d24f71c365e91099085263dafa
#
_entry.id   896a78d24f71c365e91099085263dafa
#
_cell.length_a   1.000
_cell.length_b   1.000
_cell.length_c   1.000
_cell.angle_alpha   90.00
_cell.angle_beta   90.00
_cell.angle_gamma   90.00
#
_symmetry.space_group_name_H-M   'P 1'
#
loop_
_entity.id
_entity.type
_entity.pdbx_description
1 polymer ?
#
loop_
_entity_poly.entity_id
_entity_poly.type
_entity_poly.pdbx_seq_one_letter_code
_entity_poly.pdbx_strand_id
1 'polypeptide(L)'
;MNNKIKTYLSQYAIYFVLLLLIIVIAIKDPSFISVRVFKDILVQSSTRIIIALGASLAILIGGADLSAGRLVGLAAVLSASLLQDPNYSARFFPHLPQLPLLVPLLITAIVGLLFGLLNGFVVSRFNVPPFIATLGTMVIAYGADNIYFSLPPNNSQPIAGLRKDFLELGTGGFLGIPYVVIIAVVITIIMWIIMNKTSFGKNLYAIGGNREAAVVSGVDVKKHILWLFAIAGTLYAIAGALEAARTGGATSEYGTMYELDAIAACVVGGWSVSGGVGTVPGVIVGVLLFTVINYGLTFIGMNPYWQLIIKGGERV
;
A
#
# COMPACT_ATOMS: atom_id res chain seq x y z
N MET A 1 -33.34 20.92 13.10
CA MET A 1 -32.91 19.72 12.36
C MET A 1 -32.52 18.66 13.41
N ASN A 2 -33.19 17.53 13.42
CA ASN A 2 -33.12 16.53 14.50
C ASN A 2 -31.66 16.08 14.74
N ASN A 3 -31.16 16.07 15.96
CA ASN A 3 -29.78 15.70 16.30
C ASN A 3 -29.37 14.33 15.69
N LYS A 4 -30.31 13.40 15.56
CA LYS A 4 -30.11 12.12 14.90
C LYS A 4 -29.75 12.28 13.41
N ILE A 5 -30.43 13.18 12.67
CA ILE A 5 -30.16 13.41 11.25
C ILE A 5 -28.77 14.02 11.06
N LYS A 6 -28.36 14.93 11.94
CA LYS A 6 -27.05 15.56 11.91
C LYS A 6 -25.92 14.53 12.17
N THR A 7 -26.14 13.61 13.12
CA THR A 7 -25.21 12.50 13.41
C THR A 7 -25.11 11.52 12.24
N TYR A 8 -26.24 11.14 11.63
CA TYR A 8 -26.23 10.28 10.44
C TYR A 8 -25.56 10.96 9.23
N LEU A 9 -25.84 12.24 8.98
CA LEU A 9 -25.21 12.99 7.90
C LEU A 9 -23.70 13.11 8.10
N SER A 10 -23.21 13.36 9.30
CA SER A 10 -21.77 13.41 9.56
C SER A 10 -21.10 12.04 9.45
N GLN A 11 -21.78 10.97 9.87
CA GLN A 11 -21.25 9.60 9.83
C GLN A 11 -21.20 9.04 8.40
N TYR A 12 -22.10 9.46 7.51
CA TYR A 12 -22.20 9.00 6.13
C TYR A 12 -21.81 10.06 5.09
N ALA A 13 -21.32 11.23 5.53
CA ALA A 13 -20.98 12.35 4.65
C ALA A 13 -20.04 11.93 3.50
N ILE A 14 -19.05 11.09 3.79
CA ILE A 14 -18.06 10.65 2.82
C ILE A 14 -18.67 9.77 1.72
N TYR A 15 -19.68 8.94 2.06
CA TYR A 15 -20.40 8.13 1.06
C TYR A 15 -21.29 9.00 0.17
N PHE A 16 -21.87 10.08 0.73
CA PHE A 16 -22.63 11.04 -0.05
C PHE A 16 -21.74 11.83 -1.01
N VAL A 17 -20.57 12.25 -0.56
CA VAL A 17 -19.57 12.92 -1.42
C VAL A 17 -19.12 11.99 -2.55
N LEU A 18 -18.81 10.72 -2.23
CA LEU A 18 -18.47 9.73 -3.24
C LEU A 18 -19.57 9.50 -4.26
N LEU A 19 -20.82 9.32 -3.79
CA LEU A 19 -21.98 9.12 -4.66
C LEU A 19 -22.19 10.33 -5.57
N LEU A 20 -22.12 11.54 -5.01
CA LEU A 20 -22.26 12.79 -5.77
C LEU A 20 -21.15 12.89 -6.83
N LEU A 21 -19.90 12.56 -6.49
CA LEU A 21 -18.78 12.55 -7.44
C LEU A 21 -19.02 11.56 -8.59
N ILE A 22 -19.45 10.33 -8.26
CA ILE A 22 -19.78 9.31 -9.27
C ILE A 22 -20.88 9.82 -10.21
N ILE A 23 -21.94 10.44 -9.67
CA ILE A 23 -23.03 11.00 -10.45
C ILE A 23 -22.53 12.12 -11.37
N VAL A 24 -21.73 13.05 -10.86
CA VAL A 24 -21.17 14.16 -11.64
C VAL A 24 -20.29 13.65 -12.80
N ILE A 25 -19.44 12.64 -12.53
CA ILE A 25 -18.60 12.04 -13.56
C ILE A 25 -19.46 11.31 -14.59
N ALA A 26 -20.45 10.53 -14.15
CA ALA A 26 -21.34 9.78 -15.03
C ALA A 26 -22.24 10.67 -15.91
N ILE A 27 -22.62 11.84 -15.43
CA ILE A 27 -23.34 12.85 -16.24
C ILE A 27 -22.40 13.42 -17.30
N LYS A 28 -21.13 13.67 -16.95
CA LYS A 28 -20.14 14.21 -17.88
C LYS A 28 -19.72 13.17 -18.93
N ASP A 29 -19.55 11.91 -18.50
CA ASP A 29 -19.21 10.79 -19.37
C ASP A 29 -19.89 9.50 -18.87
N PRO A 30 -21.00 9.07 -19.49
CA PRO A 30 -21.73 7.86 -19.10
C PRO A 30 -20.91 6.56 -19.18
N SER A 31 -19.81 6.54 -19.95
CA SER A 31 -18.92 5.37 -20.06
C SER A 31 -18.18 5.06 -18.76
N PHE A 32 -18.17 6.00 -17.81
CA PHE A 32 -17.65 5.77 -16.45
C PHE A 32 -18.41 4.63 -15.74
N ILE A 33 -19.72 4.47 -16.00
CA ILE A 33 -20.50 3.36 -15.47
C ILE A 33 -20.40 2.17 -16.44
N SER A 34 -19.24 1.53 -16.47
CA SER A 34 -18.99 0.35 -17.28
C SER A 34 -18.24 -0.73 -16.51
N VAL A 35 -18.43 -1.99 -16.93
CA VAL A 35 -17.70 -3.14 -16.36
C VAL A 35 -16.17 -2.96 -16.47
N ARG A 36 -15.70 -2.30 -17.53
CA ARG A 36 -14.30 -2.00 -17.73
C ARG A 36 -13.77 -1.07 -16.65
N VAL A 37 -14.42 0.08 -16.45
CA VAL A 37 -14.04 1.06 -15.41
C VAL A 37 -14.10 0.44 -14.02
N PHE A 38 -15.12 -0.36 -13.72
CA PHE A 38 -15.20 -1.08 -12.46
C PHE A 38 -14.00 -2.02 -12.25
N LYS A 39 -13.61 -2.79 -13.28
CA LYS A 39 -12.42 -3.64 -13.23
C LYS A 39 -11.14 -2.82 -13.04
N ASP A 40 -10.98 -1.71 -13.74
CA ASP A 40 -9.82 -0.83 -13.64
C ASP A 40 -9.68 -0.24 -12.23
N ILE A 41 -10.79 0.17 -11.61
CA ILE A 41 -10.84 0.63 -10.22
C ILE A 41 -10.41 -0.50 -9.26
N LEU A 42 -10.93 -1.73 -9.44
CA LEU A 42 -10.54 -2.87 -8.61
C LEU A 42 -9.05 -3.20 -8.76
N VAL A 43 -8.51 -3.17 -9.96
CA VAL A 43 -7.09 -3.42 -10.22
C VAL A 43 -6.22 -2.36 -9.57
N GLN A 44 -6.55 -1.08 -9.69
CA GLN A 44 -5.79 0.01 -9.09
C GLN A 44 -5.90 0.00 -7.56
N SER A 45 -7.07 -0.29 -7.00
CA SER A 45 -7.25 -0.36 -5.56
C SER A 45 -6.55 -1.55 -4.92
N SER A 46 -6.28 -2.63 -5.65
CA SER A 46 -5.69 -3.86 -5.11
C SER A 46 -4.32 -3.63 -4.48
N THR A 47 -3.39 -3.02 -5.19
CA THR A 47 -2.06 -2.70 -4.65
C THR A 47 -2.15 -1.67 -3.53
N ARG A 48 -3.06 -0.69 -3.64
CA ARG A 48 -3.30 0.33 -2.61
C ARG A 48 -3.88 -0.27 -1.33
N ILE A 49 -4.78 -1.25 -1.41
CA ILE A 49 -5.31 -1.98 -0.25
C ILE A 49 -4.18 -2.70 0.49
N ILE A 50 -3.27 -3.38 -0.22
CA ILE A 50 -2.15 -4.07 0.41
C ILE A 50 -1.24 -3.08 1.16
N ILE A 51 -0.93 -1.93 0.54
CA ILE A 51 -0.13 -0.88 1.18
C ILE A 51 -0.86 -0.33 2.42
N ALA A 52 -2.14 0.00 2.29
CA ALA A 52 -2.93 0.56 3.39
C ALA A 52 -3.11 -0.44 4.54
N LEU A 53 -3.21 -1.74 4.27
CA LEU A 53 -3.20 -2.79 5.31
C LEU A 53 -1.88 -2.79 6.09
N GLY A 54 -0.74 -2.59 5.43
CA GLY A 54 0.55 -2.42 6.11
C GLY A 54 0.60 -1.15 6.95
N ALA A 55 0.22 0.00 6.37
CA ALA A 55 0.22 1.29 7.05
C ALA A 55 -0.73 1.33 8.25
N SER A 56 -1.88 0.65 8.15
CA SER A 56 -2.87 0.57 9.23
C SER A 56 -2.31 -0.03 10.52
N LEU A 57 -1.36 -0.95 10.41
CA LEU A 57 -0.72 -1.55 11.59
C LEU A 57 0.04 -0.50 12.43
N ALA A 58 0.76 0.42 11.79
CA ALA A 58 1.45 1.50 12.49
C ALA A 58 0.46 2.50 13.10
N ILE A 59 -0.63 2.82 12.37
CA ILE A 59 -1.69 3.69 12.87
C ILE A 59 -2.36 3.08 14.10
N LEU A 60 -2.55 1.75 14.13
CA LEU A 60 -3.16 1.06 15.25
C LEU A 60 -2.43 1.30 16.58
N ILE A 61 -1.12 1.44 16.56
CA ILE A 61 -0.31 1.70 17.76
C ILE A 61 -0.07 3.21 18.01
N GLY A 62 -0.84 4.09 17.35
CA GLY A 62 -0.72 5.54 17.49
C GLY A 62 0.47 6.13 16.74
N GLY A 63 0.93 5.49 15.68
CA GLY A 63 2.04 5.95 14.84
C GLY A 63 1.68 6.08 13.37
N ALA A 64 2.66 6.50 12.57
CA ALA A 64 2.58 6.49 11.12
C ALA A 64 3.84 5.85 10.54
N ASP A 65 3.69 5.10 9.46
CA ASP A 65 4.81 4.52 8.73
C ASP A 65 5.02 5.29 7.42
N LEU A 66 6.02 6.17 7.42
CA LEU A 66 6.38 6.97 6.25
C LEU A 66 7.28 6.21 5.26
N SER A 67 7.83 5.07 5.65
CA SER A 67 8.70 4.29 4.76
C SER A 67 7.92 3.54 3.67
N ALA A 68 6.60 3.38 3.82
CA ALA A 68 5.74 2.54 2.99
C ALA A 68 5.91 2.82 1.48
N GLY A 69 5.81 4.08 1.06
CA GLY A 69 5.91 4.44 -0.35
C GLY A 69 7.28 4.12 -0.96
N ARG A 70 8.36 4.45 -0.26
CA ARG A 70 9.71 4.19 -0.78
C ARG A 70 10.08 2.70 -0.76
N LEU A 71 9.53 1.93 0.16
CA LEU A 71 9.67 0.46 0.14
C LEU A 71 8.90 -0.17 -1.03
N VAL A 72 7.74 0.37 -1.39
CA VAL A 72 7.01 -0.02 -2.60
C VAL A 72 7.85 0.25 -3.85
N GLY A 73 8.47 1.44 -3.95
CA GLY A 73 9.36 1.81 -5.06
C GLY A 73 10.55 0.87 -5.19
N LEU A 74 11.32 0.70 -4.11
CA LEU A 74 12.46 -0.23 -4.06
C LEU A 74 12.05 -1.65 -4.45
N ALA A 75 10.92 -2.13 -3.96
CA ALA A 75 10.41 -3.46 -4.28
C ALA A 75 9.99 -3.60 -5.75
N ALA A 76 9.40 -2.55 -6.33
CA ALA A 76 9.05 -2.52 -7.74
C ALA A 76 10.31 -2.60 -8.63
N VAL A 77 11.33 -1.78 -8.33
CA VAL A 77 12.60 -1.77 -9.06
C VAL A 77 13.32 -3.12 -8.91
N LEU A 78 13.40 -3.66 -7.69
CA LEU A 78 14.07 -4.93 -7.43
C LEU A 78 13.38 -6.10 -8.15
N SER A 79 12.05 -6.21 -8.05
CA SER A 79 11.31 -7.28 -8.72
C SER A 79 11.38 -7.16 -10.25
N ALA A 80 11.23 -5.95 -10.79
CA ALA A 80 11.30 -5.68 -12.22
C ALA A 80 12.70 -6.03 -12.78
N SER A 81 13.79 -5.64 -12.12
CA SER A 81 15.15 -5.91 -12.59
C SER A 81 15.49 -7.40 -12.66
N LEU A 82 14.95 -8.20 -11.72
CA LEU A 82 15.18 -9.63 -11.64
C LEU A 82 14.25 -10.46 -12.57
N LEU A 83 13.14 -9.85 -13.03
CA LEU A 83 12.08 -10.52 -13.81
C LEU A 83 11.94 -9.95 -15.22
N GLN A 84 13.04 -9.42 -15.79
CA GLN A 84 13.08 -9.08 -17.21
C GLN A 84 13.15 -10.33 -18.12
N ASP A 85 12.59 -10.20 -19.32
CA ASP A 85 12.65 -11.26 -20.34
C ASP A 85 14.11 -11.54 -20.73
N PRO A 86 14.56 -12.81 -20.79
CA PRO A 86 15.91 -13.15 -21.21
C PRO A 86 16.34 -12.60 -22.56
N ASN A 87 15.39 -12.37 -23.46
CA ASN A 87 15.64 -11.85 -24.80
C ASN A 87 15.58 -10.31 -24.89
N TYR A 88 15.29 -9.62 -23.79
CA TYR A 88 15.24 -8.16 -23.79
C TYR A 88 16.66 -7.58 -23.89
N SER A 89 16.89 -6.70 -24.89
CA SER A 89 18.23 -6.19 -25.22
C SER A 89 18.85 -5.30 -24.13
N ALA A 90 18.01 -4.57 -23.36
CA ALA A 90 18.46 -3.65 -22.33
C ALA A 90 18.18 -4.20 -20.90
N ARG A 91 18.66 -5.44 -20.66
CA ARG A 91 18.49 -6.08 -19.34
C ARG A 91 19.34 -5.41 -18.28
N PHE A 92 18.78 -5.27 -17.08
CA PHE A 92 19.50 -4.84 -15.89
C PHE A 92 20.63 -5.83 -15.53
N PHE A 93 20.32 -7.13 -15.62
CA PHE A 93 21.30 -8.20 -15.42
C PHE A 93 21.46 -9.03 -16.72
N PRO A 94 22.39 -8.67 -17.62
CA PRO A 94 22.52 -9.33 -18.92
C PRO A 94 22.79 -10.83 -18.86
N HIS A 95 23.53 -11.29 -17.83
CA HIS A 95 23.98 -12.69 -17.69
C HIS A 95 23.13 -13.49 -16.68
N LEU A 96 22.09 -12.88 -16.08
CA LEU A 96 21.26 -13.59 -15.11
C LEU A 96 20.42 -14.67 -15.84
N PRO A 97 20.51 -15.95 -15.44
CA PRO A 97 19.63 -16.98 -15.99
C PRO A 97 18.19 -16.71 -15.62
N GLN A 98 17.25 -17.31 -16.35
CA GLN A 98 15.84 -17.20 -16.02
C GLN A 98 15.54 -17.92 -14.71
N LEU A 99 15.30 -17.13 -13.66
CA LEU A 99 14.94 -17.66 -12.36
C LEU A 99 13.46 -18.10 -12.33
N PRO A 100 13.08 -19.11 -11.51
CA PRO A 100 11.69 -19.37 -11.21
C PRO A 100 11.00 -18.12 -10.64
N LEU A 101 9.77 -17.83 -11.06
CA LEU A 101 9.04 -16.59 -10.72
C LEU A 101 9.02 -16.28 -9.21
N LEU A 102 8.86 -17.31 -8.40
CA LEU A 102 8.80 -17.17 -6.94
C LEU A 102 10.11 -16.69 -6.30
N VAL A 103 11.26 -16.99 -6.89
CA VAL A 103 12.57 -16.65 -6.29
C VAL A 103 12.77 -15.13 -6.21
N PRO A 104 12.64 -14.34 -7.30
CA PRO A 104 12.71 -12.88 -7.22
C PRO A 104 11.63 -12.26 -6.33
N LEU A 105 10.41 -12.81 -6.34
CA LEU A 105 9.32 -12.33 -5.47
C LEU A 105 9.65 -12.57 -3.99
N LEU A 106 10.23 -13.70 -3.63
CA LEU A 106 10.69 -13.99 -2.28
C LEU A 106 11.86 -13.08 -1.87
N ILE A 107 12.84 -12.85 -2.76
CA ILE A 107 13.93 -11.91 -2.50
C ILE A 107 13.36 -10.52 -2.18
N THR A 108 12.43 -10.04 -3.00
CA THR A 108 11.79 -8.75 -2.81
C THR A 108 11.02 -8.69 -1.48
N ALA A 109 10.27 -9.74 -1.14
CA ALA A 109 9.55 -9.84 0.13
C ALA A 109 10.51 -9.85 1.34
N ILE A 110 11.64 -10.54 1.24
CA ILE A 110 12.68 -10.56 2.28
C ILE A 110 13.29 -9.17 2.47
N VAL A 111 13.56 -8.42 1.40
CA VAL A 111 14.05 -7.04 1.51
C VAL A 111 13.05 -6.17 2.25
N GLY A 112 11.76 -6.25 1.91
CA GLY A 112 10.71 -5.53 2.65
C GLY A 112 10.62 -5.94 4.12
N LEU A 113 10.72 -7.26 4.40
CA LEU A 113 10.78 -7.81 5.76
C LEU A 113 11.95 -7.21 6.56
N LEU A 114 13.15 -7.14 5.97
CA LEU A 114 14.34 -6.60 6.63
C LEU A 114 14.21 -5.12 6.95
N PHE A 115 13.69 -4.30 6.03
CA PHE A 115 13.38 -2.90 6.32
C PHE A 115 12.30 -2.75 7.39
N GLY A 116 11.27 -3.59 7.34
CA GLY A 116 10.25 -3.64 8.39
C GLY A 116 10.84 -4.03 9.76
N LEU A 117 11.70 -5.04 9.81
CA LEU A 117 12.41 -5.43 11.03
C LEU A 117 13.32 -4.30 11.55
N LEU A 118 13.99 -3.55 10.66
CA LEU A 118 14.77 -2.38 11.03
C LEU A 118 13.89 -1.32 11.69
N ASN A 119 12.76 -0.95 11.09
CA ASN A 119 11.79 -0.04 11.69
C ASN A 119 11.32 -0.53 13.05
N GLY A 120 10.85 -1.78 13.10
CA GLY A 120 10.37 -2.40 14.34
C GLY A 120 11.42 -2.46 15.44
N PHE A 121 12.67 -2.75 15.09
CA PHE A 121 13.80 -2.75 16.03
C PHE A 121 14.06 -1.35 16.60
N VAL A 122 14.17 -0.35 15.74
CA VAL A 122 14.41 1.04 16.17
C VAL A 122 13.28 1.54 17.08
N VAL A 123 12.02 1.35 16.67
CA VAL A 123 10.85 1.78 17.45
C VAL A 123 10.76 1.04 18.78
N SER A 124 10.94 -0.29 18.77
CA SER A 124 10.71 -1.10 19.98
C SER A 124 11.90 -1.07 20.95
N ARG A 125 13.13 -0.99 20.46
CA ARG A 125 14.35 -1.08 21.30
C ARG A 125 14.75 0.27 21.88
N PHE A 126 14.64 1.34 21.08
CA PHE A 126 15.05 2.69 21.47
C PHE A 126 13.89 3.58 21.86
N ASN A 127 12.65 3.07 21.84
CA ASN A 127 11.42 3.84 22.09
C ASN A 127 11.31 5.12 21.23
N VAL A 128 11.85 5.08 20.02
CA VAL A 128 11.72 6.17 19.04
C VAL A 128 10.28 6.19 18.54
N PRO A 129 9.62 7.35 18.44
CA PRO A 129 8.30 7.43 17.81
C PRO A 129 8.31 6.83 16.40
N PRO A 130 7.28 6.04 16.00
CA PRO A 130 7.22 5.40 14.68
C PRO A 130 7.47 6.36 13.52
N PHE A 131 6.88 7.55 13.56
CA PHE A 131 7.05 8.59 12.56
C PHE A 131 8.53 8.95 12.33
N ILE A 132 9.33 9.15 13.40
CA ILE A 132 10.75 9.52 13.28
C ILE A 132 11.57 8.35 12.74
N ALA A 133 11.35 7.14 13.24
CA ALA A 133 12.08 5.95 12.80
C ALA A 133 11.83 5.68 11.31
N THR A 134 10.56 5.71 10.89
CA THR A 134 10.17 5.41 9.52
C THR A 134 10.51 6.52 8.53
N LEU A 135 10.57 7.78 8.98
CA LEU A 135 11.13 8.89 8.18
C LEU A 135 12.61 8.64 7.85
N GLY A 136 13.40 8.20 8.83
CA GLY A 136 14.81 7.84 8.60
C GLY A 136 14.94 6.69 7.59
N THR A 137 14.17 5.62 7.77
CA THR A 137 14.18 4.48 6.84
C THR A 137 13.59 4.80 5.48
N MET A 138 12.67 5.74 5.37
CA MET A 138 12.18 6.26 4.09
C MET A 138 13.34 6.85 3.27
N VAL A 139 14.19 7.68 3.89
CA VAL A 139 15.35 8.28 3.21
C VAL A 139 16.39 7.22 2.87
N ILE A 140 16.64 6.25 3.76
CA ILE A 140 17.55 5.12 3.50
C ILE A 140 17.05 4.27 2.33
N ALA A 141 15.76 3.93 2.31
CA ALA A 141 15.15 3.15 1.22
C ALA A 141 15.22 3.90 -0.12
N TYR A 142 14.94 5.20 -0.11
CA TYR A 142 15.05 6.05 -1.30
C TYR A 142 16.50 6.12 -1.82
N GLY A 143 17.47 6.30 -0.92
CA GLY A 143 18.89 6.27 -1.28
C GLY A 143 19.32 4.92 -1.85
N ALA A 144 18.93 3.82 -1.19
CA ALA A 144 19.24 2.47 -1.64
C ALA A 144 18.63 2.17 -3.01
N ASP A 145 17.36 2.57 -3.22
CA ASP A 145 16.67 2.43 -4.50
C ASP A 145 17.39 3.18 -5.63
N ASN A 146 17.73 4.45 -5.42
CA ASN A 146 18.42 5.25 -6.45
C ASN A 146 19.86 4.74 -6.73
N ILE A 147 20.60 4.32 -5.70
CA ILE A 147 21.92 3.70 -5.90
C ILE A 147 21.78 2.43 -6.74
N TYR A 148 20.84 1.54 -6.36
CA TYR A 148 20.60 0.30 -7.11
C TYR A 148 20.15 0.60 -8.54
N PHE A 149 19.19 1.49 -8.72
CA PHE A 149 18.63 1.86 -10.02
C PHE A 149 19.67 2.50 -10.97
N SER A 150 20.69 3.17 -10.41
CA SER A 150 21.78 3.80 -11.15
C SER A 150 22.90 2.85 -11.57
N LEU A 151 22.93 1.61 -11.06
CA LEU A 151 23.99 0.65 -11.38
C LEU A 151 24.07 0.35 -12.89
N PRO A 152 25.29 0.23 -13.47
CA PRO A 152 25.45 -0.26 -14.82
C PRO A 152 24.92 -1.71 -14.96
N PRO A 153 24.33 -2.08 -16.11
CA PRO A 153 24.15 -1.29 -17.32
C PRO A 153 22.89 -0.41 -17.35
N ASN A 154 22.07 -0.42 -16.29
CA ASN A 154 20.78 0.30 -16.27
C ASN A 154 20.94 1.83 -16.34
N ASN A 155 21.92 2.40 -15.64
CA ASN A 155 22.24 3.84 -15.66
C ASN A 155 21.02 4.73 -15.48
N SER A 156 20.17 4.41 -14.49
CA SER A 156 18.94 5.15 -14.15
C SER A 156 17.87 5.16 -15.26
N GLN A 157 17.90 4.21 -16.18
CA GLN A 157 16.86 4.07 -17.19
C GLN A 157 15.64 3.32 -16.64
N PRO A 158 14.42 3.67 -17.04
CA PRO A 158 13.23 2.91 -16.64
C PRO A 158 13.36 1.42 -16.98
N ILE A 159 13.11 0.55 -16.01
CA ILE A 159 13.19 -0.88 -16.20
C ILE A 159 11.91 -1.34 -16.91
N ALA A 160 12.08 -1.92 -18.09
CA ALA A 160 11.01 -2.45 -18.95
C ALA A 160 11.36 -3.86 -19.43
N GLY A 161 10.58 -4.41 -20.36
CA GLY A 161 10.84 -5.74 -20.92
C GLY A 161 10.64 -6.86 -19.90
N LEU A 162 9.59 -6.78 -19.10
CA LEU A 162 9.28 -7.79 -18.08
C LEU A 162 8.74 -9.08 -18.72
N ARG A 163 9.02 -10.21 -18.08
CA ARG A 163 8.55 -11.54 -18.49
C ARG A 163 7.03 -11.65 -18.48
N LYS A 164 6.48 -12.42 -19.40
CA LYS A 164 5.03 -12.62 -19.53
C LYS A 164 4.38 -13.17 -18.26
N ASP A 165 4.99 -14.18 -17.63
CA ASP A 165 4.47 -14.80 -16.40
C ASP A 165 4.43 -13.83 -15.21
N PHE A 166 5.34 -12.86 -15.17
CA PHE A 166 5.30 -11.80 -14.17
C PHE A 166 4.23 -10.75 -14.49
N LEU A 167 4.15 -10.33 -15.76
CA LEU A 167 3.11 -9.41 -16.23
C LEU A 167 1.70 -9.97 -16.01
N GLU A 168 1.51 -11.28 -16.15
CA GLU A 168 0.23 -11.94 -15.89
C GLU A 168 -0.27 -11.77 -14.46
N LEU A 169 0.62 -11.61 -13.46
CA LEU A 169 0.19 -11.32 -12.09
C LEU A 169 -0.54 -9.98 -11.96
N GLY A 170 -0.15 -8.99 -12.77
CA GLY A 170 -0.73 -7.66 -12.76
C GLY A 170 -1.85 -7.43 -13.76
N THR A 171 -1.76 -8.08 -14.94
CA THR A 171 -2.64 -7.84 -16.10
C THR A 171 -3.51 -9.03 -16.47
N GLY A 172 -3.14 -10.24 -16.06
CA GLY A 172 -3.88 -11.47 -16.30
C GLY A 172 -5.04 -11.67 -15.32
N GLY A 173 -5.78 -12.76 -15.51
CA GLY A 173 -6.92 -13.06 -14.65
C GLY A 173 -7.45 -14.46 -14.79
N PHE A 174 -8.30 -14.86 -13.85
CA PHE A 174 -9.00 -16.14 -13.83
C PHE A 174 -10.52 -15.89 -13.77
N LEU A 175 -11.26 -16.54 -14.66
CA LEU A 175 -12.73 -16.37 -14.76
C LEU A 175 -13.18 -14.90 -14.86
N GLY A 176 -12.38 -14.06 -15.52
CA GLY A 176 -12.69 -12.63 -15.69
C GLY A 176 -12.35 -11.73 -14.50
N ILE A 177 -11.77 -12.29 -13.41
CA ILE A 177 -11.29 -11.56 -12.23
C ILE A 177 -9.76 -11.41 -12.36
N PRO A 178 -9.20 -10.18 -12.32
CA PRO A 178 -7.75 -9.98 -12.39
C PRO A 178 -6.99 -10.66 -11.24
N TYR A 179 -5.83 -11.26 -11.52
CA TYR A 179 -5.03 -11.93 -10.48
C TYR A 179 -4.63 -10.99 -9.36
N VAL A 180 -4.29 -9.74 -9.64
CA VAL A 180 -3.94 -8.74 -8.62
C VAL A 180 -5.08 -8.52 -7.63
N VAL A 181 -6.35 -8.59 -8.09
CA VAL A 181 -7.54 -8.49 -7.22
C VAL A 181 -7.64 -9.73 -6.33
N ILE A 182 -7.45 -10.93 -6.90
CA ILE A 182 -7.49 -12.19 -6.15
C ILE A 182 -6.41 -12.18 -5.06
N ILE A 183 -5.19 -11.75 -5.40
CA ILE A 183 -4.07 -11.65 -4.44
C ILE A 183 -4.42 -10.66 -3.32
N ALA A 184 -4.94 -9.47 -3.66
CA ALA A 184 -5.33 -8.48 -2.66
C ALA A 184 -6.44 -8.98 -1.73
N VAL A 185 -7.43 -9.71 -2.25
CA VAL A 185 -8.48 -10.33 -1.44
C VAL A 185 -7.90 -11.38 -0.50
N VAL A 186 -7.02 -12.26 -0.98
CA VAL A 186 -6.36 -13.28 -0.16
C VAL A 186 -5.57 -12.63 0.98
N ILE A 187 -4.74 -11.63 0.66
CA ILE A 187 -3.96 -10.88 1.66
C ILE A 187 -4.90 -10.20 2.67
N THR A 188 -5.98 -9.60 2.19
CA THR A 188 -6.98 -8.96 3.07
C THR A 188 -7.61 -9.95 4.04
N ILE A 189 -7.96 -11.15 3.57
CA ILE A 189 -8.52 -12.21 4.42
C ILE A 189 -7.48 -12.66 5.45
N ILE A 190 -6.22 -12.85 5.05
CA ILE A 190 -5.12 -13.21 5.97
C ILE A 190 -4.97 -12.12 7.04
N MET A 191 -4.92 -10.86 6.64
CA MET A 191 -4.80 -9.74 7.58
C MET A 191 -6.01 -9.62 8.49
N TRP A 192 -7.23 -9.86 7.97
CA TRP A 192 -8.43 -9.90 8.80
C TRP A 192 -8.36 -11.01 9.84
N ILE A 193 -7.89 -12.20 9.48
CA ILE A 193 -7.69 -13.32 10.41
C ILE A 193 -6.64 -12.95 11.48
N ILE A 194 -5.49 -12.42 11.06
CA ILE A 194 -4.42 -12.00 11.96
C ILE A 194 -4.95 -10.98 12.98
N MET A 195 -5.64 -9.94 12.51
CA MET A 195 -6.11 -8.86 13.36
C MET A 195 -7.27 -9.24 14.27
N ASN A 196 -8.21 -10.08 13.81
CA ASN A 196 -9.46 -10.32 14.54
C ASN A 196 -9.49 -11.69 15.23
N LYS A 197 -8.69 -12.67 14.78
CA LYS A 197 -8.80 -14.07 15.26
C LYS A 197 -7.57 -14.54 16.03
N THR A 198 -6.46 -13.78 16.03
CA THR A 198 -5.24 -14.18 16.74
C THR A 198 -5.00 -13.34 18.00
N SER A 199 -4.22 -13.88 18.93
CA SER A 199 -3.74 -13.13 20.11
C SER A 199 -2.83 -11.96 19.70
N PHE A 200 -2.09 -12.09 18.60
CA PHE A 200 -1.25 -11.03 18.07
C PHE A 200 -2.06 -9.77 17.74
N GLY A 201 -3.16 -9.91 16.99
CA GLY A 201 -4.03 -8.78 16.65
C GLY A 201 -4.67 -8.16 17.90
N LYS A 202 -5.22 -9.00 18.79
CA LYS A 202 -5.81 -8.50 20.06
C LYS A 202 -4.81 -7.70 20.89
N ASN A 203 -3.57 -8.17 20.97
CA ASN A 203 -2.51 -7.48 21.70
C ASN A 203 -2.12 -6.15 21.02
N LEU A 204 -2.13 -6.06 19.68
CA LEU A 204 -1.90 -4.80 18.98
C LEU A 204 -3.00 -3.76 19.31
N TYR A 205 -4.27 -4.16 19.33
CA TYR A 205 -5.36 -3.27 19.77
C TYR A 205 -5.18 -2.82 21.22
N ALA A 206 -4.76 -3.73 22.11
CA ALA A 206 -4.47 -3.40 23.51
C ALA A 206 -3.31 -2.39 23.63
N ILE A 207 -2.21 -2.61 22.88
CA ILE A 207 -1.06 -1.70 22.83
C ILE A 207 -1.47 -0.31 22.34
N GLY A 208 -2.27 -0.26 21.27
CA GLY A 208 -2.75 1.01 20.69
C GLY A 208 -3.75 1.74 21.60
N GLY A 209 -4.55 1.00 22.38
CA GLY A 209 -5.49 1.59 23.33
C GLY A 209 -4.82 2.16 24.58
N ASN A 210 -3.94 1.39 25.21
CA ASN A 210 -3.12 1.83 26.33
C ASN A 210 -1.87 0.94 26.46
N ARG A 211 -0.73 1.49 26.07
CA ARG A 211 0.55 0.77 26.09
C ARG A 211 0.98 0.31 27.48
N GLU A 212 0.77 1.15 28.50
CA GLU A 212 1.15 0.84 29.89
C GLU A 212 0.29 -0.28 30.45
N ALA A 213 -1.03 -0.20 30.23
CA ALA A 213 -1.96 -1.24 30.64
C ALA A 213 -1.66 -2.58 29.93
N ALA A 214 -1.27 -2.56 28.66
CA ALA A 214 -0.86 -3.75 27.93
C ALA A 214 0.38 -4.41 28.55
N VAL A 215 1.39 -3.62 28.93
CA VAL A 215 2.59 -4.11 29.63
C VAL A 215 2.22 -4.76 30.97
N VAL A 216 1.41 -4.12 31.78
CA VAL A 216 0.97 -4.64 33.09
C VAL A 216 0.16 -5.95 32.90
N SER A 217 -0.56 -6.07 31.80
CA SER A 217 -1.31 -7.29 31.44
C SER A 217 -0.42 -8.41 30.86
N GLY A 218 0.92 -8.23 30.84
CA GLY A 218 1.87 -9.26 30.39
C GLY A 218 2.10 -9.30 28.88
N VAL A 219 1.65 -8.29 28.12
CA VAL A 219 1.90 -8.24 26.67
C VAL A 219 3.35 -7.81 26.41
N ASP A 220 4.08 -8.61 25.65
CA ASP A 220 5.42 -8.21 25.16
C ASP A 220 5.30 -7.19 24.02
N VAL A 221 5.21 -5.93 24.41
CA VAL A 221 5.02 -4.79 23.49
C VAL A 221 6.15 -4.71 22.46
N LYS A 222 7.41 -4.96 22.88
CA LYS A 222 8.56 -4.86 21.98
C LYS A 222 8.49 -5.87 20.85
N LYS A 223 8.17 -7.12 21.19
CA LYS A 223 8.01 -8.20 20.21
C LYS A 223 6.85 -7.93 19.24
N HIS A 224 5.72 -7.42 19.74
CA HIS A 224 4.57 -7.10 18.90
C HIS A 224 4.88 -5.96 17.93
N ILE A 225 5.55 -4.90 18.37
CA ILE A 225 5.97 -3.78 17.52
C ILE A 225 6.97 -4.26 16.44
N LEU A 226 7.93 -5.11 16.81
CA LEU A 226 8.89 -5.68 15.85
C LEU A 226 8.18 -6.41 14.71
N TRP A 227 7.29 -7.34 15.05
CA TRP A 227 6.56 -8.13 14.05
C TRP A 227 5.52 -7.31 13.27
N LEU A 228 4.92 -6.30 13.88
CA LEU A 228 4.02 -5.37 13.22
C LEU A 228 4.70 -4.73 12.00
N PHE A 229 5.88 -4.13 12.21
CA PHE A 229 6.62 -3.48 11.13
C PHE A 229 7.21 -4.49 10.15
N ALA A 230 7.59 -5.69 10.60
CA ALA A 230 8.03 -6.78 9.73
C ALA A 230 6.93 -7.19 8.73
N ILE A 231 5.70 -7.36 9.22
CA ILE A 231 4.52 -7.64 8.37
C ILE A 231 4.26 -6.46 7.43
N ALA A 232 4.26 -5.23 7.94
CA ALA A 232 4.04 -4.03 7.13
C ALA A 232 5.04 -3.93 5.97
N GLY A 233 6.34 -4.06 6.24
CA GLY A 233 7.39 -4.02 5.22
C GLY A 233 7.24 -5.12 4.16
N THR A 234 6.85 -6.33 4.58
CA THR A 234 6.56 -7.44 3.65
C THR A 234 5.38 -7.11 2.73
N LEU A 235 4.31 -6.53 3.28
CA LEU A 235 3.14 -6.10 2.49
C LEU A 235 3.50 -5.01 1.48
N TYR A 236 4.34 -4.05 1.86
CA TYR A 236 4.83 -3.01 0.94
C TYR A 236 5.64 -3.61 -0.21
N ALA A 237 6.49 -4.59 0.09
CA ALA A 237 7.28 -5.28 -0.93
C ALA A 237 6.41 -6.09 -1.90
N ILE A 238 5.42 -6.80 -1.41
CA ILE A 238 4.45 -7.52 -2.25
C ILE A 238 3.68 -6.52 -3.14
N ALA A 239 3.21 -5.42 -2.57
CA ALA A 239 2.50 -4.38 -3.32
C ALA A 239 3.37 -3.77 -4.41
N GLY A 240 4.67 -3.51 -4.14
CA GLY A 240 5.63 -2.98 -5.11
C GLY A 240 5.86 -3.92 -6.28
N ALA A 241 6.05 -5.21 -6.01
CA ALA A 241 6.19 -6.23 -7.06
C ALA A 241 4.93 -6.31 -7.94
N LEU A 242 3.74 -6.30 -7.33
CA LEU A 242 2.47 -6.29 -8.07
C LEU A 242 2.26 -5.00 -8.86
N GLU A 243 2.73 -3.86 -8.35
CA GLU A 243 2.68 -2.58 -9.07
C GLU A 243 3.55 -2.63 -10.31
N ALA A 244 4.79 -3.15 -10.23
CA ALA A 244 5.66 -3.36 -11.37
C ALA A 244 5.05 -4.33 -12.41
N ALA A 245 4.46 -5.43 -11.95
CA ALA A 245 3.75 -6.38 -12.83
C ALA A 245 2.56 -5.73 -13.55
N ARG A 246 1.81 -4.88 -12.85
CA ARG A 246 0.62 -4.19 -13.38
C ARG A 246 0.95 -3.12 -14.41
N THR A 247 2.01 -2.35 -14.17
CA THR A 247 2.41 -1.23 -15.03
C THR A 247 3.36 -1.63 -16.15
N GLY A 248 3.91 -2.84 -16.10
CA GLY A 248 4.84 -3.37 -17.10
C GLY A 248 6.26 -2.84 -16.98
N GLY A 249 6.62 -2.23 -15.85
CA GLY A 249 7.96 -1.70 -15.62
C GLY A 249 8.13 -1.09 -14.24
N ALA A 250 9.30 -0.50 -13.98
CA ALA A 250 9.58 0.21 -12.73
C ALA A 250 10.55 1.37 -12.93
N THR A 251 10.40 2.39 -12.07
CA THR A 251 11.34 3.50 -11.91
C THR A 251 11.54 3.78 -10.42
N SER A 252 12.60 4.48 -10.05
CA SER A 252 12.85 4.89 -8.65
C SER A 252 11.81 5.88 -8.10
N GLU A 253 10.97 6.45 -8.95
CA GLU A 253 9.88 7.34 -8.53
C GLU A 253 8.59 6.61 -8.13
N TYR A 254 8.53 5.27 -8.33
CA TYR A 254 7.37 4.51 -7.88
C TYR A 254 7.19 4.60 -6.37
N GLY A 255 5.95 4.58 -5.94
CA GLY A 255 5.62 4.67 -4.53
C GLY A 255 5.67 6.08 -3.93
N THR A 256 6.04 7.12 -4.70
CA THR A 256 6.06 8.51 -4.19
C THR A 256 4.69 8.92 -3.67
N MET A 257 4.65 9.37 -2.41
CA MET A 257 3.45 9.79 -1.68
C MET A 257 2.41 8.67 -1.40
N TYR A 258 2.71 7.40 -1.67
CA TYR A 258 1.78 6.30 -1.40
C TYR A 258 1.54 6.09 0.09
N GLU A 259 2.52 6.41 0.94
CA GLU A 259 2.38 6.41 2.39
C GLU A 259 1.29 7.38 2.86
N LEU A 260 1.24 8.57 2.28
CA LEU A 260 0.24 9.58 2.63
C LEU A 260 -1.17 9.18 2.16
N ASP A 261 -1.27 8.64 0.93
CA ASP A 261 -2.53 8.11 0.41
C ASP A 261 -3.04 6.95 1.28
N ALA A 262 -2.15 6.05 1.71
CA ALA A 262 -2.50 4.92 2.57
C ALA A 262 -2.97 5.36 3.96
N ILE A 263 -2.28 6.30 4.59
CA ILE A 263 -2.65 6.85 5.90
C ILE A 263 -4.03 7.55 5.80
N ALA A 264 -4.21 8.42 4.80
CA ALA A 264 -5.48 9.11 4.58
C ALA A 264 -6.63 8.12 4.36
N ALA A 265 -6.42 7.08 3.53
CA ALA A 265 -7.41 6.04 3.30
C ALA A 265 -7.78 5.28 4.59
N CYS A 266 -6.80 4.97 5.45
CA CYS A 266 -7.06 4.34 6.74
C CYS A 266 -7.90 5.24 7.64
N VAL A 267 -7.54 6.53 7.77
CA VAL A 267 -8.25 7.49 8.64
C VAL A 267 -9.69 7.67 8.17
N VAL A 268 -9.88 7.87 6.86
CA VAL A 268 -11.20 7.96 6.24
C VAL A 268 -12.00 6.66 6.42
N GLY A 269 -11.31 5.52 6.40
CA GLY A 269 -11.87 4.20 6.70
C GLY A 269 -12.17 3.95 8.18
N GLY A 270 -12.03 4.97 9.05
CA GLY A 270 -12.38 4.92 10.47
C GLY A 270 -11.26 4.44 11.41
N TRP A 271 -9.99 4.48 10.97
CA TRP A 271 -8.85 4.23 11.85
C TRP A 271 -8.49 5.48 12.64
N SER A 272 -8.30 5.31 13.95
CA SER A 272 -7.91 6.41 14.82
C SER A 272 -6.41 6.67 14.78
N VAL A 273 -6.02 7.90 14.48
CA VAL A 273 -4.61 8.32 14.54
C VAL A 273 -4.03 8.29 15.98
N SER A 274 -4.91 8.28 16.99
CA SER A 274 -4.50 8.09 18.37
C SER A 274 -4.26 6.63 18.76
N GLY A 275 -4.51 5.70 17.85
CA GLY A 275 -4.35 4.26 18.06
C GLY A 275 -5.59 3.56 18.65
N GLY A 276 -5.50 2.24 18.77
CA GLY A 276 -6.45 1.37 19.44
C GLY A 276 -7.78 1.11 18.72
N VAL A 277 -8.07 1.82 17.64
CA VAL A 277 -9.34 1.72 16.91
C VAL A 277 -9.10 1.63 15.40
N GLY A 278 -9.77 0.69 14.74
CA GLY A 278 -9.76 0.50 13.30
C GLY A 278 -10.25 -0.88 12.91
N THR A 279 -10.62 -1.06 11.65
CA THR A 279 -11.08 -2.36 11.12
C THR A 279 -10.54 -2.61 9.73
N VAL A 280 -10.23 -3.87 9.40
CA VAL A 280 -9.78 -4.24 8.05
C VAL A 280 -10.79 -3.87 6.96
N PRO A 281 -12.12 -4.09 7.12
CA PRO A 281 -13.09 -3.58 6.16
C PRO A 281 -13.04 -2.06 5.98
N GLY A 282 -12.76 -1.31 7.04
CA GLY A 282 -12.59 0.14 6.97
C GLY A 282 -11.46 0.54 6.02
N VAL A 283 -10.32 -0.15 6.06
CA VAL A 283 -9.21 0.09 5.11
C VAL A 283 -9.68 -0.06 3.67
N ILE A 284 -10.43 -1.15 3.37
CA ILE A 284 -10.92 -1.41 2.02
C ILE A 284 -11.81 -0.26 1.53
N VAL A 285 -12.76 0.15 2.37
CA VAL A 285 -13.70 1.23 2.04
C VAL A 285 -12.96 2.54 1.79
N GLY A 286 -12.01 2.91 2.68
CA GLY A 286 -11.20 4.12 2.52
C GLY A 286 -10.38 4.11 1.23
N VAL A 287 -9.70 3.00 0.93
CA VAL A 287 -8.90 2.87 -0.30
C VAL A 287 -9.79 2.92 -1.55
N LEU A 288 -10.91 2.22 -1.56
CA LEU A 288 -11.85 2.25 -2.70
C LEU A 288 -12.35 3.67 -2.94
N LEU A 289 -12.68 4.40 -1.89
CA LEU A 289 -13.12 5.79 -1.97
C LEU A 289 -12.06 6.66 -2.65
N PHE A 290 -10.83 6.65 -2.13
CA PHE A 290 -9.73 7.43 -2.73
C PHE A 290 -9.42 6.98 -4.17
N THR A 291 -9.50 5.68 -4.45
CA THR A 291 -9.27 5.16 -5.81
C THR A 291 -10.34 5.64 -6.78
N VAL A 292 -11.62 5.63 -6.38
CA VAL A 292 -12.72 6.13 -7.22
C VAL A 292 -12.56 7.63 -7.48
N ILE A 293 -12.21 8.42 -6.46
CA ILE A 293 -11.95 9.86 -6.62
C ILE A 293 -10.81 10.08 -7.62
N ASN A 294 -9.66 9.46 -7.40
CA ASN A 294 -8.48 9.65 -8.25
C ASN A 294 -8.71 9.17 -9.69
N TYR A 295 -9.32 7.98 -9.84
CA TYR A 295 -9.64 7.42 -11.15
C TYR A 295 -10.65 8.30 -11.88
N GLY A 296 -11.69 8.74 -11.19
CA GLY A 296 -12.73 9.58 -11.75
C GLY A 296 -12.20 10.95 -12.20
N LEU A 297 -11.36 11.60 -11.40
CA LEU A 297 -10.73 12.87 -11.77
C LEU A 297 -9.82 12.71 -13.01
N THR A 298 -9.08 11.61 -13.07
CA THR A 298 -8.26 11.26 -14.24
C THR A 298 -9.12 10.96 -15.47
N PHE A 299 -10.22 10.24 -15.29
CA PHE A 299 -11.13 9.84 -16.34
C PHE A 299 -11.77 11.04 -17.06
N ILE A 300 -12.10 12.09 -16.31
CA ILE A 300 -12.62 13.35 -16.90
C ILE A 300 -11.53 14.28 -17.44
N GLY A 301 -10.27 13.81 -17.49
CA GLY A 301 -9.15 14.58 -18.04
C GLY A 301 -8.64 15.71 -17.15
N MET A 302 -8.88 15.65 -15.84
CA MET A 302 -8.39 16.66 -14.91
C MET A 302 -6.85 16.65 -14.85
N ASN A 303 -6.26 17.83 -14.93
CA ASN A 303 -4.80 17.97 -14.83
C ASN A 303 -4.28 17.37 -13.50
N PRO A 304 -3.21 16.54 -13.54
CA PRO A 304 -2.65 15.88 -12.35
C PRO A 304 -2.28 16.84 -11.21
N TYR A 305 -1.86 18.07 -11.50
CA TYR A 305 -1.53 19.05 -10.46
C TYR A 305 -2.77 19.51 -9.68
N TRP A 306 -3.92 19.65 -10.33
CA TRP A 306 -5.19 19.90 -9.64
C TRP A 306 -5.60 18.73 -8.74
N GLN A 307 -5.33 17.49 -9.18
CA GLN A 307 -5.58 16.30 -8.37
C GLN A 307 -4.73 16.33 -7.07
N LEU A 308 -3.48 16.82 -7.13
CA LEU A 308 -2.63 16.98 -5.94
C LEU A 308 -3.21 18.00 -4.95
N ILE A 309 -3.75 19.13 -5.47
CA ILE A 309 -4.39 20.16 -4.63
C ILE A 309 -5.63 19.60 -3.94
N ILE A 310 -6.49 18.87 -4.67
CA ILE A 310 -7.69 18.23 -4.12
C ILE A 310 -7.31 17.21 -3.06
N LYS A 311 -6.33 16.34 -3.36
CA LYS A 311 -5.79 15.36 -2.38
C LYS A 311 -5.25 16.03 -1.12
N GLY A 312 -4.60 17.18 -1.24
CA GLY A 312 -4.16 17.97 -0.09
C GLY A 312 -5.34 18.44 0.76
N GLY A 313 -6.41 18.96 0.11
CA GLY A 313 -7.62 19.41 0.79
C GLY A 313 -8.42 18.29 1.46
N GLU A 314 -8.37 17.06 0.95
CA GLU A 314 -9.02 15.89 1.57
C GLU A 314 -8.32 15.44 2.87
N ARG A 315 -7.07 15.89 3.11
CA ARG A 315 -6.24 15.52 4.27
C ARG A 315 -6.29 16.53 5.41
N VAL A 316 -6.86 17.72 5.16
CA VAL A 316 -7.07 18.80 6.14
C VAL A 316 -8.46 18.70 6.76
#